data_cf88f41c19d26865386835956032fbd7
#
_entry.id   cf88f41c19d26865386835956032fbd7
#
_cell.length_a   1.000
_cell.length_b   1.000
_cell.length_c   1.000
_cell.angle_alpha   90.00
_cell.angle_beta   90.00
_cell.angle_gamma   90.00
#
_symmetry.space_group_name_H-M   'P 1'
#
loop_
_entity.id
_entity.type
_entity.pdbx_description
1 polymer ?
#
loop_
_entity_poly.entity_id
_entity_poly.type
_entity_poly.pdbx_seq_one_letter_code
_entity_poly.pdbx_strand_id
1 'polypeptide(L)'
;MSNRSLWKRVVVSGLFLILLSSLQAATLEENWNDFLHYTAIGRFELAQTYAQQVIDGEPEPTALLDLADSNPQGYRLLLKVQEDNDQLREASRKILELIEKGRYIRRTDAKIISEEIQRLSTTIRGRIAAEERLRNAGEYAIPQMLAALADEERKNEFAYITEALPKIGRGAIRPLTAALQTENVAVKAEIVRALGKIGYFEPLPYLKLIVEKSDSEALRTQAQKAIEQIDPAALKISAAELFFSLAEKYYNQDDSLAASAEFDFANVWFWDGEKNALIRQEVNKKYFDELMTMRTAEWTLKADPATGKAIGLWIAAYFRAESVGEPMPAYFGEGHADAMTYATTAGAEYLHQALERAIKDEDGYVALGVVEALAVNAGEKSLLFRVGPEQPLAKALNFMDRKVRYSAAIALAEANPVTEFTGRELIVQNLSAAILREGSEELGEETAKAYALRAVEAMGKLAMVRNRIVDLAGAMPALITVTGQTEDTQMQTLAAGVLAYLESPEAQRAVAAMALSEQNADDIRISAFQSLARSAKLNANLLLTDQVEQIYKLVSSTEINPELRAAAAGAYGALNLPSEQVKNLIVDQAKS
;
A
#
# COMPACT_ATOMS: atom_id res chain seq x y z
N MET A 1 43.52 48.92 61.72
CA MET A 1 44.25 48.99 60.43
C MET A 1 43.69 47.90 59.53
N SER A 2 43.38 48.25 58.30
CA SER A 2 43.12 47.38 57.15
C SER A 2 41.71 46.84 56.92
N ASN A 3 40.79 47.71 56.49
CA ASN A 3 39.55 47.31 55.82
C ASN A 3 39.20 48.24 54.62
N ARG A 4 40.21 48.92 54.09
CA ARG A 4 40.10 49.85 52.91
C ARG A 4 40.64 49.28 51.59
N SER A 5 41.26 48.10 51.57
CA SER A 5 41.83 47.54 50.34
C SER A 5 40.94 46.51 49.60
N LEU A 6 39.94 45.95 50.27
CA LEU A 6 39.01 44.99 49.63
C LEU A 6 37.92 45.66 48.80
N TRP A 7 37.50 46.90 49.18
CA TRP A 7 36.45 47.61 48.42
C TRP A 7 36.90 48.15 47.07
N LYS A 8 38.19 48.49 46.96
CA LYS A 8 38.74 48.96 45.67
C LYS A 8 38.90 47.85 44.61
N ARG A 9 39.06 46.59 45.01
CA ARG A 9 39.18 45.46 44.06
C ARG A 9 37.81 44.93 43.59
N VAL A 10 36.77 45.04 44.38
CA VAL A 10 35.40 44.64 44.03
C VAL A 10 34.74 45.67 43.11
N VAL A 11 35.00 46.95 43.24
CA VAL A 11 34.44 48.00 42.36
C VAL A 11 35.12 48.00 40.99
N VAL A 12 36.39 47.69 40.86
CA VAL A 12 37.08 47.60 39.56
C VAL A 12 36.74 46.30 38.80
N SER A 13 36.47 45.21 39.50
CA SER A 13 36.00 43.95 38.84
C SER A 13 34.52 44.06 38.43
N GLY A 14 33.70 44.82 39.18
CA GLY A 14 32.29 45.05 38.82
C GLY A 14 32.12 46.00 37.63
N LEU A 15 33.00 46.99 37.45
CA LEU A 15 32.98 47.86 36.29
C LEU A 15 33.54 47.19 35.01
N PHE A 16 34.42 46.19 35.13
CA PHE A 16 34.93 45.45 33.97
C PHE A 16 33.94 44.39 33.49
N LEU A 17 33.06 43.86 34.35
CA LEU A 17 31.97 42.93 33.97
C LEU A 17 30.75 43.67 33.35
N ILE A 18 30.55 44.97 33.63
CA ILE A 18 29.50 45.79 33.04
C ILE A 18 29.91 46.35 31.67
N LEU A 19 31.21 46.41 31.37
CA LEU A 19 31.72 46.85 30.07
C LEU A 19 31.87 45.71 29.03
N LEU A 20 31.68 44.47 29.42
CA LEU A 20 31.67 43.29 28.52
C LEU A 20 30.26 42.89 28.09
N SER A 21 29.21 43.54 28.59
CA SER A 21 27.81 43.23 28.24
C SER A 21 27.17 44.18 27.23
N SER A 22 27.93 45.03 26.55
CA SER A 22 27.43 45.89 25.48
C SER A 22 28.09 45.63 24.13
N LEU A 23 28.44 44.38 23.80
CA LEU A 23 28.30 43.95 22.40
C LEU A 23 26.80 43.74 22.21
N GLN A 24 26.07 44.76 21.79
CA GLN A 24 24.74 44.61 21.27
C GLN A 24 24.85 43.62 20.12
N ALA A 25 24.37 42.39 20.32
CA ALA A 25 24.12 41.51 19.20
C ALA A 25 23.20 42.30 18.25
N ALA A 26 23.63 42.46 17.00
CA ALA A 26 22.80 43.10 15.99
C ALA A 26 21.42 42.45 15.98
N THR A 27 20.38 43.23 15.85
CA THR A 27 19.00 42.74 15.84
C THR A 27 18.77 41.86 14.59
N LEU A 28 17.79 40.98 14.63
CA LEU A 28 17.39 40.19 13.46
C LEU A 28 17.17 41.09 12.23
N GLU A 29 16.51 42.23 12.42
CA GLU A 29 16.23 43.19 11.36
C GLU A 29 17.51 43.82 10.78
N GLU A 30 18.48 44.19 11.63
CA GLU A 30 19.77 44.72 11.19
C GLU A 30 20.54 43.68 10.38
N ASN A 31 20.68 42.43 10.88
CA ASN A 31 21.35 41.37 10.16
C ASN A 31 20.67 41.02 8.82
N TRP A 32 19.34 41.02 8.79
CA TRP A 32 18.55 40.81 7.57
C TRP A 32 18.81 41.92 6.54
N ASN A 33 18.75 43.17 6.96
CA ASN A 33 18.97 44.32 6.09
C ASN A 33 20.40 44.38 5.56
N ASP A 34 21.41 44.10 6.40
CA ASP A 34 22.81 44.02 6.01
C ASP A 34 23.07 42.86 5.04
N PHE A 35 22.49 41.67 5.29
CA PHE A 35 22.55 40.57 4.35
C PHE A 35 22.04 40.97 2.96
N LEU A 36 20.85 41.59 2.89
CA LEU A 36 20.28 42.04 1.62
C LEU A 36 21.09 43.16 0.95
N HIS A 37 21.58 44.12 1.75
CA HIS A 37 22.41 45.21 1.25
C HIS A 37 23.70 44.68 0.60
N TYR A 38 24.48 43.87 1.33
CA TYR A 38 25.74 43.33 0.82
C TYR A 38 25.54 42.38 -0.33
N THR A 39 24.44 41.64 -0.37
CA THR A 39 24.03 40.84 -1.52
C THR A 39 23.78 41.71 -2.75
N ALA A 40 23.05 42.80 -2.61
CA ALA A 40 22.71 43.72 -3.71
C ALA A 40 23.92 44.39 -4.34
N ILE A 41 24.95 44.71 -3.55
CA ILE A 41 26.19 45.32 -4.04
C ILE A 41 27.29 44.31 -4.40
N GLY A 42 27.01 42.99 -4.40
CA GLY A 42 27.91 41.93 -4.82
C GLY A 42 29.05 41.61 -3.83
N ARG A 43 28.94 42.04 -2.55
CA ARG A 43 29.88 41.71 -1.49
C ARG A 43 29.52 40.42 -0.78
N PHE A 44 29.65 39.28 -1.48
CA PHE A 44 29.09 38.01 -1.06
C PHE A 44 29.71 37.44 0.23
N GLU A 45 30.99 37.70 0.52
CA GLU A 45 31.62 37.29 1.80
C GLU A 45 30.97 37.95 3.03
N LEU A 46 30.70 39.25 2.93
CA LEU A 46 29.97 39.99 3.99
C LEU A 46 28.51 39.54 4.07
N ALA A 47 27.87 39.37 2.91
CA ALA A 47 26.50 38.89 2.85
C ALA A 47 26.38 37.50 3.53
N GLN A 48 27.31 36.59 3.27
CA GLN A 48 27.35 35.28 3.91
C GLN A 48 27.49 35.36 5.44
N THR A 49 28.33 36.27 5.92
CA THR A 49 28.50 36.52 7.36
C THR A 49 27.18 36.93 8.02
N TYR A 50 26.46 37.91 7.43
CA TYR A 50 25.20 38.35 7.98
C TYR A 50 24.06 37.35 7.81
N ALA A 51 24.03 36.58 6.69
CA ALA A 51 23.10 35.47 6.52
C ALA A 51 23.31 34.41 7.60
N GLN A 52 24.57 34.10 7.93
CA GLN A 52 24.88 33.15 9.00
C GLN A 52 24.46 33.68 10.38
N GLN A 53 24.63 35.00 10.65
CA GLN A 53 24.14 35.61 11.89
C GLN A 53 22.60 35.58 12.01
N VAL A 54 21.88 35.72 10.88
CA VAL A 54 20.42 35.50 10.86
C VAL A 54 20.08 34.07 11.26
N ILE A 55 20.79 33.09 10.72
CA ILE A 55 20.52 31.67 10.98
C ILE A 55 20.91 31.29 12.41
N ASP A 56 22.10 31.70 12.86
CA ASP A 56 22.64 31.37 14.20
C ASP A 56 21.86 32.06 15.33
N GLY A 57 21.17 33.15 15.01
CA GLY A 57 20.24 33.84 15.92
C GLY A 57 18.97 33.03 16.20
N GLU A 58 18.74 31.89 15.54
CA GLU A 58 17.53 31.06 15.68
C GLU A 58 16.24 31.91 15.73
N PRO A 59 15.98 32.75 14.72
CA PRO A 59 14.85 33.69 14.79
C PRO A 59 13.53 32.93 14.79
N GLU A 60 12.53 33.52 15.47
CA GLU A 60 11.14 33.07 15.30
C GLU A 60 10.76 33.14 13.82
N PRO A 61 10.32 32.03 13.20
CA PRO A 61 10.04 31.96 11.76
C PRO A 61 9.04 33.00 11.29
N THR A 62 8.04 33.33 12.11
CA THR A 62 7.03 34.37 11.80
C THR A 62 7.62 35.77 11.79
N ALA A 63 8.61 36.09 12.65
CA ALA A 63 9.29 37.36 12.65
C ALA A 63 10.16 37.54 11.39
N LEU A 64 10.86 36.50 10.96
CA LEU A 64 11.62 36.53 9.70
C LEU A 64 10.69 36.68 8.48
N LEU A 65 9.52 36.03 8.51
CA LEU A 65 8.49 36.19 7.50
C LEU A 65 7.98 37.65 7.44
N ASP A 66 7.76 38.29 8.59
CA ASP A 66 7.32 39.72 8.63
C ASP A 66 8.35 40.64 7.97
N LEU A 67 9.64 40.37 8.16
CA LEU A 67 10.71 41.11 7.47
C LEU A 67 10.70 40.87 5.97
N ALA A 68 10.49 39.64 5.53
CA ALA A 68 10.40 39.26 4.11
C ALA A 68 9.16 39.92 3.45
N ASP A 69 8.00 39.88 4.10
CA ASP A 69 6.75 40.49 3.61
C ASP A 69 6.82 42.03 3.56
N SER A 70 7.54 42.64 4.50
CA SER A 70 7.78 44.10 4.50
C SER A 70 8.74 44.55 3.39
N ASN A 71 9.57 43.63 2.86
CA ASN A 71 10.55 43.93 1.80
C ASN A 71 10.45 42.89 0.63
N PRO A 72 9.42 42.98 -0.23
CA PRO A 72 9.24 42.07 -1.36
C PRO A 72 10.40 42.07 -2.38
N GLN A 73 11.17 43.16 -2.45
CA GLN A 73 12.35 43.23 -3.31
C GLN A 73 13.50 42.41 -2.74
N GLY A 74 13.72 42.52 -1.43
CA GLY A 74 14.69 41.73 -0.69
C GLY A 74 14.38 40.21 -0.78
N TYR A 75 13.12 39.84 -0.65
CA TYR A 75 12.70 38.44 -0.83
C TYR A 75 12.99 37.91 -2.24
N ARG A 76 12.72 38.69 -3.29
CA ARG A 76 13.07 38.36 -4.67
C ARG A 76 14.57 38.23 -4.89
N LEU A 77 15.37 39.09 -4.25
CA LEU A 77 16.83 39.01 -4.29
C LEU A 77 17.31 37.71 -3.64
N LEU A 78 16.75 37.31 -2.49
CA LEU A 78 17.04 36.06 -1.80
C LEU A 78 16.77 34.84 -2.68
N LEU A 79 15.63 34.78 -3.35
CA LEU A 79 15.30 33.71 -4.31
C LEU A 79 16.34 33.64 -5.44
N LYS A 80 16.69 34.80 -6.02
CA LYS A 80 17.66 34.86 -7.12
C LYS A 80 19.05 34.37 -6.71
N VAL A 81 19.57 34.78 -5.56
CA VAL A 81 20.93 34.36 -5.14
C VAL A 81 20.98 32.91 -4.70
N GLN A 82 19.89 32.33 -4.24
CA GLN A 82 19.82 30.90 -3.97
C GLN A 82 20.06 30.08 -5.26
N GLU A 83 19.57 30.54 -6.40
CA GLU A 83 19.73 29.88 -7.69
C GLU A 83 21.09 30.18 -8.34
N ASP A 84 21.49 31.45 -8.37
CA ASP A 84 22.56 31.99 -9.21
C ASP A 84 23.92 32.09 -8.50
N ASN A 85 24.01 31.94 -7.15
CA ASN A 85 25.24 32.20 -6.41
C ASN A 85 25.65 31.03 -5.50
N ASP A 86 26.71 30.31 -5.87
CA ASP A 86 27.18 29.14 -5.14
C ASP A 86 27.59 29.45 -3.69
N GLN A 87 28.15 30.63 -3.43
CA GLN A 87 28.62 31.02 -2.09
C GLN A 87 27.46 31.28 -1.13
N LEU A 88 26.35 31.87 -1.61
CA LEU A 88 25.18 32.20 -0.80
C LEU A 88 24.09 31.15 -0.84
N ARG A 89 24.15 30.16 -1.73
CA ARG A 89 23.10 29.16 -1.98
C ARG A 89 22.61 28.50 -0.69
N GLU A 90 23.51 27.95 0.09
CA GLU A 90 23.18 27.19 1.29
C GLU A 90 22.56 28.08 2.39
N ALA A 91 23.13 29.26 2.63
CA ALA A 91 22.59 30.18 3.62
C ALA A 91 21.22 30.73 3.18
N SER A 92 21.08 31.09 1.90
CA SER A 92 19.80 31.53 1.33
C SER A 92 18.72 30.45 1.41
N ARG A 93 19.06 29.19 1.14
CA ARG A 93 18.15 28.04 1.28
C ARG A 93 17.63 27.91 2.70
N LYS A 94 18.50 27.95 3.71
CA LYS A 94 18.11 27.88 5.13
C LYS A 94 17.20 29.05 5.55
N ILE A 95 17.50 30.26 5.09
CA ILE A 95 16.65 31.43 5.37
C ILE A 95 15.28 31.28 4.71
N LEU A 96 15.22 30.80 3.46
CA LEU A 96 13.95 30.52 2.78
C LEU A 96 13.15 29.44 3.50
N GLU A 97 13.79 28.38 3.98
CA GLU A 97 13.13 27.33 4.79
C GLU A 97 12.52 27.89 6.07
N LEU A 98 13.21 28.81 6.75
CA LEU A 98 12.66 29.49 7.93
C LEU A 98 11.46 30.39 7.56
N ILE A 99 11.52 31.11 6.43
CA ILE A 99 10.41 31.94 5.94
C ILE A 99 9.20 31.05 5.60
N GLU A 100 9.41 29.93 4.90
CA GLU A 100 8.33 28.97 4.58
C GLU A 100 7.74 28.35 5.86
N LYS A 101 8.58 28.01 6.83
CA LYS A 101 8.12 27.60 8.17
C LYS A 101 7.27 28.67 8.84
N GLY A 102 7.66 29.94 8.72
CA GLY A 102 6.87 31.06 9.21
C GLY A 102 5.51 31.19 8.53
N ARG A 103 5.45 30.98 7.21
CA ARG A 103 4.20 30.95 6.44
C ARG A 103 3.31 29.81 6.90
N TYR A 104 3.87 28.62 7.10
CA TYR A 104 3.14 27.47 7.61
C TYR A 104 2.56 27.73 9.00
N ILE A 105 3.38 28.24 9.95
CA ILE A 105 2.93 28.60 11.30
C ILE A 105 1.78 29.61 11.22
N ARG A 106 1.94 30.69 10.45
CA ARG A 106 0.89 31.71 10.31
C ARG A 106 -0.42 31.17 9.77
N ARG A 107 -0.34 30.20 8.85
CA ARG A 107 -1.51 29.52 8.26
C ARG A 107 -2.22 28.58 9.22
N THR A 108 -1.48 27.95 10.12
CA THR A 108 -1.96 26.83 10.94
C THR A 108 -2.20 27.19 12.39
N ASP A 109 -1.67 28.33 12.87
CA ASP A 109 -1.80 28.76 14.26
C ASP A 109 -3.23 29.16 14.58
N ALA A 110 -3.85 28.42 15.52
CA ALA A 110 -5.24 28.61 15.91
C ALA A 110 -5.52 30.02 16.49
N LYS A 111 -4.54 30.60 17.18
CA LYS A 111 -4.67 31.97 17.77
C LYS A 111 -4.67 33.02 16.68
N ILE A 112 -3.71 32.95 15.75
CA ILE A 112 -3.64 33.87 14.62
C ILE A 112 -4.92 33.80 13.78
N ILE A 113 -5.39 32.57 13.48
CA ILE A 113 -6.65 32.37 12.76
C ILE A 113 -7.84 32.98 13.51
N SER A 114 -7.91 32.75 14.83
CA SER A 114 -9.01 33.30 15.66
C SER A 114 -9.01 34.83 15.67
N GLU A 115 -7.83 35.49 15.71
CA GLU A 115 -7.70 36.95 15.60
C GLU A 115 -8.17 37.44 14.23
N GLU A 116 -7.87 36.75 13.14
CA GLU A 116 -8.37 37.11 11.82
C GLU A 116 -9.89 36.94 11.70
N ILE A 117 -10.47 35.89 12.33
CA ILE A 117 -11.94 35.73 12.39
C ILE A 117 -12.59 36.92 13.11
N GLN A 118 -12.04 37.36 14.23
CA GLN A 118 -12.55 38.54 14.94
C GLN A 118 -12.47 39.79 14.07
N ARG A 119 -11.41 39.97 13.28
CA ARG A 119 -11.23 41.10 12.37
C ARG A 119 -12.28 41.16 11.26
N LEU A 120 -12.97 40.07 10.92
CA LEU A 120 -14.06 40.07 9.95
C LEU A 120 -15.19 41.04 10.35
N SER A 121 -15.44 41.21 11.65
CA SER A 121 -16.50 42.07 12.17
C SER A 121 -16.06 43.52 12.36
N THR A 122 -14.83 43.88 12.05
CA THR A 122 -14.28 45.24 12.25
C THR A 122 -14.53 46.17 11.05
N THR A 123 -13.55 46.96 10.65
CA THR A 123 -13.64 47.89 9.51
C THR A 123 -13.68 47.13 8.16
N ILE A 124 -14.18 47.77 7.10
CA ILE A 124 -14.19 47.24 5.75
C ILE A 124 -12.79 46.79 5.30
N ARG A 125 -11.75 47.62 5.54
CA ARG A 125 -10.36 47.30 5.22
C ARG A 125 -9.86 46.11 6.03
N GLY A 126 -10.18 46.05 7.33
CA GLY A 126 -9.85 44.95 8.21
C GLY A 126 -10.48 43.65 7.74
N ARG A 127 -11.75 43.68 7.33
CA ARG A 127 -12.48 42.53 6.79
C ARG A 127 -11.85 41.99 5.52
N ILE A 128 -11.55 42.83 4.54
CA ILE A 128 -10.95 42.41 3.27
C ILE A 128 -9.60 41.73 3.54
N ALA A 129 -8.75 42.30 4.41
CA ALA A 129 -7.47 41.69 4.77
C ALA A 129 -7.65 40.36 5.53
N ALA A 130 -8.62 40.28 6.44
CA ALA A 130 -8.92 39.05 7.16
C ALA A 130 -9.44 37.95 6.24
N GLU A 131 -10.36 38.25 5.32
CA GLU A 131 -10.86 37.28 4.31
C GLU A 131 -9.73 36.73 3.45
N GLU A 132 -8.77 37.55 3.05
CA GLU A 132 -7.60 37.13 2.28
C GLU A 132 -6.69 36.19 3.09
N ARG A 133 -6.41 36.54 4.35
CA ARG A 133 -5.59 35.71 5.24
C ARG A 133 -6.25 34.38 5.58
N LEU A 134 -7.56 34.35 5.85
CA LEU A 134 -8.32 33.16 6.08
C LEU A 134 -8.38 32.27 4.83
N ARG A 135 -8.51 32.87 3.64
CA ARG A 135 -8.43 32.13 2.37
C ARG A 135 -7.05 31.49 2.18
N ASN A 136 -5.97 32.21 2.53
CA ASN A 136 -4.60 31.69 2.48
C ASN A 136 -4.36 30.60 3.55
N ALA A 137 -5.03 30.68 4.71
CA ALA A 137 -5.04 29.61 5.70
C ALA A 137 -5.75 28.35 5.20
N GLY A 138 -6.73 28.49 4.30
CA GLY A 138 -7.40 27.39 3.65
C GLY A 138 -8.12 26.45 4.65
N GLU A 139 -7.83 25.15 4.56
CA GLU A 139 -8.44 24.14 5.43
C GLU A 139 -8.20 24.38 6.93
N TYR A 140 -7.09 24.99 7.30
CA TYR A 140 -6.73 25.27 8.70
C TYR A 140 -7.62 26.33 9.36
N ALA A 141 -8.29 27.19 8.57
CA ALA A 141 -9.24 28.17 9.10
C ALA A 141 -10.56 27.54 9.57
N ILE A 142 -10.94 26.39 9.02
CA ILE A 142 -12.28 25.81 9.19
C ILE A 142 -12.59 25.43 10.65
N PRO A 143 -11.70 24.74 11.41
CA PRO A 143 -11.99 24.40 12.80
C PRO A 143 -12.35 25.62 13.65
N GLN A 144 -11.58 26.72 13.50
CA GLN A 144 -11.79 27.94 14.27
C GLN A 144 -13.05 28.72 13.83
N MET A 145 -13.35 28.71 12.52
CA MET A 145 -14.59 29.32 12.00
C MET A 145 -15.83 28.58 12.49
N LEU A 146 -15.82 27.23 12.51
CA LEU A 146 -16.93 26.44 13.01
C LEU A 146 -17.07 26.56 14.54
N ALA A 147 -15.96 26.60 15.29
CA ALA A 147 -16.00 26.84 16.72
C ALA A 147 -16.62 28.21 17.04
N ALA A 148 -16.27 29.25 16.28
CA ALA A 148 -16.87 30.58 16.44
C ALA A 148 -18.37 30.60 16.10
N LEU A 149 -18.83 29.85 15.10
CA LEU A 149 -20.27 29.69 14.78
C LEU A 149 -21.03 28.88 15.83
N ALA A 150 -20.37 28.05 16.61
CA ALA A 150 -20.98 27.31 17.70
C ALA A 150 -21.05 28.10 19.02
N ASP A 151 -20.30 29.20 19.11
CA ASP A 151 -20.19 30.02 20.33
C ASP A 151 -21.25 31.12 20.34
N GLU A 152 -22.24 30.99 21.21
CA GLU A 152 -23.30 31.95 21.40
C GLU A 152 -22.82 33.37 21.83
N GLU A 153 -21.65 33.47 22.47
CA GLU A 153 -21.07 34.77 22.87
C GLU A 153 -20.53 35.54 21.66
N ARG A 154 -20.29 34.86 20.54
CA ARG A 154 -19.73 35.45 19.29
C ARG A 154 -20.80 35.73 18.21
N LYS A 155 -22.07 35.81 18.56
CA LYS A 155 -23.19 36.02 17.60
C LYS A 155 -23.01 37.25 16.68
N ASN A 156 -22.34 38.29 17.13
CA ASN A 156 -22.02 39.48 16.33
C ASN A 156 -21.09 39.19 15.15
N GLU A 157 -20.35 38.04 15.16
CA GLU A 157 -19.44 37.63 14.10
C GLU A 157 -20.10 36.70 13.08
N PHE A 158 -21.23 36.03 13.44
CA PHE A 158 -21.86 34.98 12.65
C PHE A 158 -22.11 35.36 11.19
N ALA A 159 -22.68 36.52 10.94
CA ALA A 159 -22.98 37.01 9.58
C ALA A 159 -21.71 37.10 8.72
N TYR A 160 -20.61 37.60 9.32
CA TYR A 160 -19.34 37.78 8.64
C TYR A 160 -18.63 36.45 8.38
N ILE A 161 -18.65 35.53 9.37
CA ILE A 161 -18.08 34.19 9.22
C ILE A 161 -18.85 33.42 8.13
N THR A 162 -20.16 33.48 8.17
CA THR A 162 -21.07 32.86 7.20
C THR A 162 -20.85 33.36 5.77
N GLU A 163 -20.48 34.64 5.61
CA GLU A 163 -20.11 35.21 4.31
C GLU A 163 -18.69 34.82 3.88
N ALA A 164 -17.74 34.75 4.80
CA ALA A 164 -16.32 34.45 4.53
C ALA A 164 -16.10 32.96 4.27
N LEU A 165 -16.83 32.06 4.93
CA LEU A 165 -16.63 30.62 4.89
C LEU A 165 -16.59 30.03 3.46
N PRO A 166 -17.55 30.33 2.55
CA PRO A 166 -17.44 29.83 1.17
C PRO A 166 -16.30 30.47 0.36
N LYS A 167 -15.78 31.64 0.77
CA LYS A 167 -14.67 32.31 0.10
C LYS A 167 -13.32 31.61 0.32
N ILE A 168 -13.23 30.70 1.31
CA ILE A 168 -12.07 29.81 1.48
C ILE A 168 -11.90 28.91 0.26
N GLY A 169 -13.01 28.54 -0.39
CA GLY A 169 -13.00 27.75 -1.62
C GLY A 169 -12.72 26.28 -1.37
N ARG A 170 -12.06 25.63 -2.32
CA ARG A 170 -11.86 24.16 -2.35
C ARG A 170 -11.18 23.61 -1.09
N GLY A 171 -10.23 24.33 -0.50
CA GLY A 171 -9.55 23.91 0.73
C GLY A 171 -10.50 23.68 1.92
N ALA A 172 -11.69 24.32 1.92
CA ALA A 172 -12.68 24.13 2.97
C ALA A 172 -13.45 22.80 2.88
N ILE A 173 -13.49 22.14 1.73
CA ILE A 173 -14.43 21.04 1.45
C ILE A 173 -14.21 19.87 2.41
N ARG A 174 -12.99 19.35 2.52
CA ARG A 174 -12.68 18.17 3.34
C ARG A 174 -12.98 18.37 4.82
N PRO A 175 -12.51 19.44 5.48
CA PRO A 175 -12.90 19.70 6.86
C PRO A 175 -14.42 19.98 7.01
N LEU A 176 -15.07 20.67 6.08
CA LEU A 176 -16.50 20.89 6.15
C LEU A 176 -17.32 19.60 6.01
N THR A 177 -16.94 18.71 5.10
CA THR A 177 -17.62 17.41 4.94
C THR A 177 -17.44 16.53 6.18
N ALA A 178 -16.25 16.54 6.81
CA ALA A 178 -16.06 15.88 8.10
C ALA A 178 -16.94 16.47 9.21
N ALA A 179 -17.06 17.80 9.24
CA ALA A 179 -17.86 18.53 10.24
C ALA A 179 -19.39 18.38 10.06
N LEU A 180 -19.87 17.84 8.94
CA LEU A 180 -21.29 17.49 8.78
C LEU A 180 -21.79 16.46 9.81
N GLN A 181 -20.88 15.80 10.53
CA GLN A 181 -21.24 14.90 11.63
C GLN A 181 -21.58 15.64 12.93
N THR A 182 -21.41 16.97 13.03
CA THR A 182 -21.81 17.76 14.20
C THR A 182 -23.31 17.56 14.53
N GLU A 183 -23.66 17.55 15.80
CA GLU A 183 -25.05 17.54 16.26
C GLU A 183 -25.68 18.95 16.27
N ASN A 184 -24.86 20.00 16.20
CA ASN A 184 -25.35 21.39 16.15
C ASN A 184 -26.01 21.66 14.79
N VAL A 185 -27.35 21.66 14.78
CA VAL A 185 -28.17 21.85 13.55
C VAL A 185 -27.90 23.20 12.89
N ALA A 186 -27.67 24.25 13.65
CA ALA A 186 -27.41 25.59 13.11
C ALA A 186 -26.05 25.61 12.37
N VAL A 187 -24.99 25.08 12.99
CA VAL A 187 -23.68 24.95 12.36
C VAL A 187 -23.76 24.05 11.12
N LYS A 188 -24.44 22.91 11.22
CA LYS A 188 -24.65 21.99 10.08
C LYS A 188 -25.34 22.68 8.91
N ALA A 189 -26.33 23.52 9.15
CA ALA A 189 -27.01 24.28 8.12
C ALA A 189 -26.06 25.27 7.42
N GLU A 190 -25.20 25.97 8.18
CA GLU A 190 -24.22 26.87 7.61
C GLU A 190 -23.15 26.11 6.77
N ILE A 191 -22.72 24.92 7.21
CA ILE A 191 -21.82 24.04 6.43
C ILE A 191 -22.47 23.66 5.10
N VAL A 192 -23.71 23.17 5.11
CA VAL A 192 -24.47 22.81 3.90
C VAL A 192 -24.54 23.99 2.93
N ARG A 193 -24.87 25.17 3.45
CA ARG A 193 -24.94 26.40 2.65
C ARG A 193 -23.58 26.80 2.05
N ALA A 194 -22.50 26.68 2.83
CA ALA A 194 -21.16 26.99 2.37
C ALA A 194 -20.72 26.02 1.26
N LEU A 195 -20.94 24.72 1.43
CA LEU A 195 -20.60 23.70 0.43
C LEU A 195 -21.35 23.92 -0.89
N GLY A 196 -22.65 24.28 -0.84
CA GLY A 196 -23.40 24.65 -2.05
C GLY A 196 -22.83 25.85 -2.78
N LYS A 197 -22.41 26.89 -2.05
CA LYS A 197 -21.78 28.10 -2.62
C LYS A 197 -20.38 27.87 -3.17
N ILE A 198 -19.60 26.95 -2.59
CA ILE A 198 -18.26 26.57 -3.09
C ILE A 198 -18.39 25.90 -4.46
N GLY A 199 -19.43 25.08 -4.69
CA GLY A 199 -19.80 24.62 -6.02
C GLY A 199 -18.96 23.48 -6.59
N TYR A 200 -18.20 22.74 -5.77
CA TYR A 200 -17.46 21.54 -6.20
C TYR A 200 -18.27 20.26 -6.03
N PHE A 201 -17.95 19.21 -6.79
CA PHE A 201 -18.68 17.93 -6.77
C PHE A 201 -18.37 17.06 -5.54
N GLU A 202 -17.21 17.22 -4.92
CA GLU A 202 -16.71 16.40 -3.80
C GLU A 202 -17.72 16.26 -2.62
N PRO A 203 -18.45 17.31 -2.20
CA PRO A 203 -19.43 17.20 -1.13
C PRO A 203 -20.79 16.61 -1.54
N LEU A 204 -21.06 16.37 -2.83
CA LEU A 204 -22.36 15.87 -3.30
C LEU A 204 -22.86 14.62 -2.55
N PRO A 205 -22.05 13.56 -2.32
CA PRO A 205 -22.52 12.37 -1.61
C PRO A 205 -22.92 12.67 -0.16
N TYR A 206 -22.21 13.55 0.53
CA TYR A 206 -22.52 13.96 1.90
C TYR A 206 -23.81 14.77 1.98
N LEU A 207 -24.02 15.70 1.05
CA LEU A 207 -25.24 16.48 0.94
C LEU A 207 -26.43 15.58 0.60
N LYS A 208 -26.25 14.62 -0.31
CA LYS A 208 -27.28 13.65 -0.68
C LYS A 208 -27.66 12.74 0.49
N LEU A 209 -26.68 12.33 1.30
CA LEU A 209 -26.93 11.55 2.51
C LEU A 209 -27.82 12.33 3.50
N ILE A 210 -27.62 13.65 3.62
CA ILE A 210 -28.51 14.51 4.43
C ILE A 210 -29.93 14.52 3.86
N VAL A 211 -30.08 14.63 2.54
CA VAL A 211 -31.40 14.57 1.89
C VAL A 211 -32.13 13.26 2.19
N GLU A 212 -31.40 12.13 2.21
CA GLU A 212 -31.94 10.79 2.38
C GLU A 212 -32.18 10.39 3.84
N LYS A 213 -31.35 10.85 4.78
CA LYS A 213 -31.31 10.33 6.15
C LYS A 213 -31.63 11.34 7.25
N SER A 214 -31.63 12.65 6.97
CA SER A 214 -31.88 13.65 8.02
C SER A 214 -33.34 13.70 8.45
N ASP A 215 -33.59 13.78 9.75
CA ASP A 215 -34.95 13.98 10.30
C ASP A 215 -35.43 15.43 10.12
N SER A 216 -34.53 16.40 9.96
CA SER A 216 -34.86 17.82 9.77
C SER A 216 -35.26 18.12 8.34
N GLU A 217 -36.53 18.45 8.10
CA GLU A 217 -37.05 18.86 6.79
C GLU A 217 -36.34 20.13 6.27
N ALA A 218 -36.10 21.08 7.16
CA ALA A 218 -35.37 22.30 6.80
C ALA A 218 -33.96 22.00 6.28
N LEU A 219 -33.22 21.07 6.94
CA LEU A 219 -31.90 20.68 6.54
C LEU A 219 -31.93 19.87 5.23
N ARG A 220 -32.90 18.98 5.04
CA ARG A 220 -33.08 18.27 3.75
C ARG A 220 -33.29 19.25 2.60
N THR A 221 -34.20 20.22 2.79
CA THR A 221 -34.47 21.25 1.77
C THR A 221 -33.22 22.08 1.45
N GLN A 222 -32.44 22.43 2.46
CA GLN A 222 -31.23 23.21 2.26
C GLN A 222 -30.15 22.39 1.54
N ALA A 223 -29.96 21.12 1.90
CA ALA A 223 -29.06 20.21 1.23
C ALA A 223 -29.47 19.99 -0.24
N GLN A 224 -30.75 19.85 -0.51
CA GLN A 224 -31.32 19.75 -1.86
C GLN A 224 -30.94 20.99 -2.70
N LYS A 225 -31.14 22.19 -2.16
CA LYS A 225 -30.72 23.45 -2.83
C LYS A 225 -29.22 23.52 -3.07
N ALA A 226 -28.41 23.05 -2.12
CA ALA A 226 -26.97 22.99 -2.29
C ALA A 226 -26.55 22.03 -3.41
N ILE A 227 -27.18 20.85 -3.53
CA ILE A 227 -26.98 19.92 -4.64
C ILE A 227 -27.39 20.56 -5.96
N GLU A 228 -28.56 21.23 -6.03
CA GLU A 228 -29.04 21.95 -7.22
C GLU A 228 -28.04 23.01 -7.71
N GLN A 229 -27.34 23.67 -6.78
CA GLN A 229 -26.30 24.66 -7.10
C GLN A 229 -25.03 24.03 -7.67
N ILE A 230 -24.69 22.81 -7.23
CA ILE A 230 -23.46 22.11 -7.65
C ILE A 230 -23.73 21.31 -8.92
N ASP A 231 -24.64 20.36 -8.85
CA ASP A 231 -25.07 19.49 -9.96
C ASP A 231 -26.49 18.95 -9.73
N PRO A 232 -27.50 19.50 -10.40
CA PRO A 232 -28.89 19.02 -10.26
C PRO A 232 -29.10 17.55 -10.62
N ALA A 233 -28.24 16.95 -11.47
CA ALA A 233 -28.35 15.54 -11.86
C ALA A 233 -28.09 14.60 -10.68
N ALA A 234 -27.27 15.01 -9.71
CA ALA A 234 -26.94 14.25 -8.52
C ALA A 234 -28.17 13.97 -7.61
N LEU A 235 -29.25 14.75 -7.73
CA LEU A 235 -30.50 14.48 -7.00
C LEU A 235 -31.13 13.13 -7.36
N LYS A 236 -30.89 12.63 -8.56
CA LYS A 236 -31.45 11.36 -9.04
C LYS A 236 -30.60 10.14 -8.67
N ILE A 237 -29.39 10.36 -8.15
CA ILE A 237 -28.41 9.33 -7.81
C ILE A 237 -28.46 9.14 -6.29
N SER A 238 -28.37 7.91 -5.80
CA SER A 238 -28.33 7.63 -4.36
C SER A 238 -27.03 8.13 -3.71
N ALA A 239 -27.09 8.41 -2.39
CA ALA A 239 -25.89 8.79 -1.65
C ALA A 239 -24.78 7.72 -1.77
N ALA A 240 -25.14 6.44 -1.69
CA ALA A 240 -24.21 5.32 -1.81
C ALA A 240 -23.52 5.29 -3.18
N GLU A 241 -24.25 5.50 -4.27
CA GLU A 241 -23.65 5.56 -5.62
C GLU A 241 -22.75 6.77 -5.81
N LEU A 242 -23.12 7.93 -5.24
CA LEU A 242 -22.27 9.12 -5.28
C LEU A 242 -20.98 8.92 -4.46
N PHE A 243 -21.08 8.30 -3.26
CA PHE A 243 -19.88 7.95 -2.47
C PHE A 243 -18.99 6.96 -3.19
N PHE A 244 -19.57 5.92 -3.80
CA PHE A 244 -18.80 4.96 -4.57
C PHE A 244 -18.11 5.61 -5.77
N SER A 245 -18.80 6.50 -6.49
CA SER A 245 -18.21 7.26 -7.60
C SER A 245 -17.07 8.17 -7.12
N LEU A 246 -17.19 8.78 -5.94
CA LEU A 246 -16.12 9.58 -5.35
C LEU A 246 -14.94 8.70 -4.94
N ALA A 247 -15.18 7.50 -4.37
CA ALA A 247 -14.15 6.53 -4.05
C ALA A 247 -13.37 6.07 -5.29
N GLU A 248 -14.09 5.80 -6.41
CA GLU A 248 -13.45 5.49 -7.69
C GLU A 248 -12.57 6.62 -8.22
N LYS A 249 -12.97 7.87 -8.04
CA LYS A 249 -12.16 9.02 -8.44
C LYS A 249 -10.86 9.12 -7.64
N TYR A 250 -10.92 8.93 -6.31
CA TYR A 250 -9.71 8.86 -5.48
C TYR A 250 -8.83 7.69 -5.87
N TYR A 251 -9.40 6.49 -6.05
CA TYR A 251 -8.66 5.30 -6.45
C TYR A 251 -7.92 5.47 -7.79
N ASN A 252 -8.55 6.18 -8.73
CA ASN A 252 -7.96 6.50 -10.04
C ASN A 252 -7.09 7.77 -10.00
N GLN A 253 -6.79 8.32 -8.81
CA GLN A 253 -5.92 9.48 -8.62
C GLN A 253 -6.33 10.69 -9.49
N ASP A 254 -7.65 11.02 -9.47
CA ASP A 254 -8.20 12.15 -10.22
C ASP A 254 -7.54 13.46 -9.74
N ASP A 255 -6.84 14.17 -10.64
CA ASP A 255 -6.12 15.42 -10.35
C ASP A 255 -6.98 16.45 -9.63
N SER A 256 -8.31 16.44 -9.89
CA SER A 256 -9.25 17.33 -9.23
C SER A 256 -9.42 17.05 -7.73
N LEU A 257 -8.95 15.90 -7.23
CA LEU A 257 -9.00 15.49 -5.82
C LEU A 257 -7.62 15.42 -5.18
N ALA A 258 -6.56 15.68 -5.92
CA ALA A 258 -5.19 15.60 -5.43
C ALA A 258 -4.97 16.44 -4.16
N ALA A 259 -4.10 15.97 -3.29
CA ALA A 259 -3.60 16.74 -2.17
C ALA A 259 -2.78 17.95 -2.64
N SER A 260 -2.59 18.96 -1.78
CA SER A 260 -1.77 20.13 -2.12
C SER A 260 -0.38 19.71 -2.61
N ALA A 261 0.10 20.34 -3.69
CA ALA A 261 1.46 20.11 -4.18
C ALA A 261 2.54 20.76 -3.28
N GLU A 262 2.14 21.63 -2.37
CA GLU A 262 3.02 22.46 -1.55
C GLU A 262 3.77 21.67 -0.47
N PHE A 263 3.20 20.52 -0.02
CA PHE A 263 3.75 19.72 1.08
C PHE A 263 3.93 18.25 0.68
N ASP A 264 4.84 17.57 1.38
CA ASP A 264 5.05 16.11 1.25
C ASP A 264 4.02 15.28 2.04
N PHE A 265 3.16 15.96 2.79
CA PHE A 265 2.06 15.37 3.55
C PHE A 265 0.71 15.89 3.04
N ALA A 266 -0.35 15.21 3.42
CA ALA A 266 -1.72 15.63 3.23
C ALA A 266 -2.49 15.59 4.55
N ASN A 267 -3.57 16.36 4.64
CA ASN A 267 -4.43 16.36 5.83
C ASN A 267 -5.67 15.51 5.59
N VAL A 268 -5.92 14.60 6.53
CA VAL A 268 -7.19 13.88 6.65
C VAL A 268 -7.95 14.44 7.84
N TRP A 269 -9.20 14.84 7.63
CA TRP A 269 -10.03 15.49 8.64
C TRP A 269 -11.07 14.52 9.20
N PHE A 270 -11.20 14.50 10.51
CA PHE A 270 -12.17 13.70 11.25
C PHE A 270 -13.03 14.59 12.15
N TRP A 271 -14.22 14.11 12.46
CA TRP A 271 -15.06 14.69 13.48
C TRP A 271 -14.94 13.87 14.77
N ASP A 272 -14.49 14.52 15.85
CA ASP A 272 -14.48 13.93 17.19
C ASP A 272 -15.82 14.30 17.87
N GLY A 273 -16.70 13.30 18.01
CA GLY A 273 -18.01 13.50 18.63
C GLY A 273 -17.94 13.80 20.13
N GLU A 274 -16.91 13.33 20.83
CA GLU A 274 -16.74 13.59 22.26
C GLU A 274 -16.28 15.05 22.52
N LYS A 275 -15.35 15.53 21.72
CA LYS A 275 -14.85 16.90 21.80
C LYS A 275 -15.71 17.90 21.02
N ASN A 276 -16.65 17.39 20.22
CA ASN A 276 -17.46 18.19 19.30
C ASN A 276 -16.59 19.12 18.43
N ALA A 277 -15.53 18.57 17.86
CA ALA A 277 -14.50 19.33 17.15
C ALA A 277 -13.92 18.55 15.95
N LEU A 278 -13.37 19.31 14.99
CA LEU A 278 -12.56 18.74 13.92
C LEU A 278 -11.18 18.37 14.43
N ILE A 279 -10.74 17.16 14.07
CA ILE A 279 -9.39 16.67 14.28
C ILE A 279 -8.70 16.51 12.93
N ARG A 280 -7.47 16.97 12.86
CA ARG A 280 -6.59 16.85 11.70
C ARG A 280 -5.54 15.77 11.96
N GLN A 281 -5.38 14.88 10.98
CA GLN A 281 -4.28 13.93 10.93
C GLN A 281 -3.43 14.20 9.68
N GLU A 282 -2.15 14.44 9.89
CA GLU A 282 -1.17 14.49 8.81
C GLU A 282 -0.81 13.07 8.39
N VAL A 283 -0.87 12.81 7.07
CA VAL A 283 -0.58 11.52 6.48
C VAL A 283 0.45 11.68 5.37
N ASN A 284 1.20 10.63 5.07
CA ASN A 284 2.10 10.64 3.93
C ASN A 284 1.28 10.81 2.65
N LYS A 285 1.68 11.76 1.82
CA LYS A 285 0.99 12.09 0.57
C LYS A 285 0.96 10.94 -0.42
N LYS A 286 1.96 10.04 -0.39
CA LYS A 286 2.10 8.92 -1.32
C LYS A 286 0.93 7.95 -1.31
N TYR A 287 0.22 7.81 -0.17
CA TYR A 287 -0.95 6.95 -0.04
C TYR A 287 -2.24 7.72 0.33
N PHE A 288 -2.24 9.03 0.16
CA PHE A 288 -3.39 9.86 0.52
C PHE A 288 -4.65 9.48 -0.24
N ASP A 289 -4.55 9.22 -1.55
CA ASP A 289 -5.68 8.88 -2.40
C ASP A 289 -6.26 7.51 -2.04
N GLU A 290 -5.42 6.55 -1.64
CA GLU A 290 -5.82 5.24 -1.13
C GLU A 290 -6.60 5.37 0.19
N LEU A 291 -6.11 6.20 1.14
CA LEU A 291 -6.83 6.47 2.39
C LEU A 291 -8.20 7.14 2.15
N MET A 292 -8.26 8.08 1.23
CA MET A 292 -9.53 8.75 0.87
C MET A 292 -10.47 7.81 0.11
N THR A 293 -9.93 6.88 -0.69
CA THR A 293 -10.70 5.80 -1.32
C THR A 293 -11.33 4.90 -0.25
N MET A 294 -10.53 4.41 0.69
CA MET A 294 -11.01 3.57 1.78
C MET A 294 -12.12 4.26 2.57
N ARG A 295 -11.88 5.51 2.98
CA ARG A 295 -12.83 6.32 3.74
C ARG A 295 -14.15 6.54 2.99
N THR A 296 -14.10 6.85 1.70
CA THR A 296 -15.31 7.06 0.89
C THR A 296 -16.04 5.75 0.57
N ALA A 297 -15.33 4.64 0.45
CA ALA A 297 -15.91 3.30 0.37
C ALA A 297 -16.63 2.92 1.69
N GLU A 298 -16.10 3.27 2.85
CA GLU A 298 -16.75 3.12 4.14
C GLU A 298 -18.04 3.95 4.24
N TRP A 299 -18.02 5.19 3.74
CA TRP A 299 -19.22 6.02 3.65
C TRP A 299 -20.26 5.44 2.68
N THR A 300 -19.83 4.78 1.60
CA THR A 300 -20.71 4.03 0.71
C THR A 300 -21.50 2.97 1.48
N LEU A 301 -20.79 2.14 2.28
CA LEU A 301 -21.40 1.09 3.09
C LEU A 301 -22.27 1.64 4.23
N LYS A 302 -21.93 2.79 4.81
CA LYS A 302 -22.78 3.49 5.81
C LYS A 302 -24.05 4.05 5.19
N ALA A 303 -23.99 4.50 3.95
CA ALA A 303 -25.16 4.99 3.22
C ALA A 303 -26.10 3.84 2.83
N ASP A 304 -25.53 2.77 2.27
CA ASP A 304 -26.24 1.53 1.92
C ASP A 304 -25.34 0.30 2.07
N PRO A 305 -25.55 -0.53 3.12
CA PRO A 305 -24.77 -1.75 3.35
C PRO A 305 -24.86 -2.79 2.23
N ALA A 306 -25.87 -2.72 1.35
CA ALA A 306 -26.01 -3.64 0.22
C ALA A 306 -25.05 -3.34 -0.93
N THR A 307 -24.34 -2.21 -0.92
CA THR A 307 -23.39 -1.82 -1.97
C THR A 307 -22.05 -2.53 -1.80
N GLY A 308 -22.06 -3.88 -1.88
CA GLY A 308 -20.89 -4.75 -1.62
C GLY A 308 -19.66 -4.48 -2.51
N LYS A 309 -19.85 -3.89 -3.71
CA LYS A 309 -18.72 -3.49 -4.59
C LYS A 309 -17.73 -2.51 -3.92
N ALA A 310 -18.18 -1.77 -2.90
CA ALA A 310 -17.32 -0.90 -2.11
C ALA A 310 -16.27 -1.69 -1.29
N ILE A 311 -16.57 -2.93 -0.91
CA ILE A 311 -15.66 -3.80 -0.15
C ILE A 311 -14.46 -4.18 -1.03
N GLY A 312 -14.70 -4.60 -2.28
CA GLY A 312 -13.62 -4.93 -3.22
C GLY A 312 -12.72 -3.73 -3.52
N LEU A 313 -13.31 -2.53 -3.67
CA LEU A 313 -12.56 -1.29 -3.86
C LEU A 313 -11.72 -0.92 -2.63
N TRP A 314 -12.29 -1.07 -1.42
CA TRP A 314 -11.62 -0.81 -0.16
C TRP A 314 -10.39 -1.73 0.03
N ILE A 315 -10.55 -3.05 -0.27
CA ILE A 315 -9.45 -4.02 -0.20
C ILE A 315 -8.34 -3.67 -1.19
N ALA A 316 -8.68 -3.35 -2.43
CA ALA A 316 -7.69 -2.98 -3.44
C ALA A 316 -6.92 -1.71 -3.04
N ALA A 317 -7.61 -0.70 -2.52
CA ALA A 317 -6.99 0.52 -2.03
C ALA A 317 -6.06 0.27 -0.83
N TYR A 318 -6.44 -0.64 0.08
CA TYR A 318 -5.60 -0.94 1.24
C TYR A 318 -4.32 -1.67 0.83
N PHE A 319 -4.37 -2.69 -0.01
CA PHE A 319 -3.15 -3.30 -0.56
C PHE A 319 -2.26 -2.27 -1.28
N ARG A 320 -2.87 -1.37 -2.05
CA ARG A 320 -2.11 -0.30 -2.73
C ARG A 320 -1.46 0.65 -1.74
N ALA A 321 -2.13 1.03 -0.66
CA ALA A 321 -1.53 1.84 0.40
C ALA A 321 -0.32 1.15 1.05
N GLU A 322 -0.42 -0.15 1.35
CA GLU A 322 0.70 -0.93 1.90
C GLU A 322 1.86 -1.09 0.91
N SER A 323 1.58 -1.14 -0.40
CA SER A 323 2.62 -1.27 -1.44
C SER A 323 3.61 -0.10 -1.47
N VAL A 324 3.21 1.06 -0.91
CA VAL A 324 4.08 2.24 -0.79
C VAL A 324 5.28 1.97 0.14
N GLY A 325 5.16 1.00 1.07
CA GLY A 325 6.22 0.63 2.01
C GLY A 325 6.48 1.66 3.12
N GLU A 326 5.61 2.64 3.28
CA GLU A 326 5.66 3.63 4.37
C GLU A 326 4.75 3.18 5.53
N PRO A 327 5.06 3.54 6.78
CA PRO A 327 4.19 3.25 7.91
C PRO A 327 2.79 3.85 7.71
N MET A 328 1.76 3.06 7.98
CA MET A 328 0.37 3.55 7.96
C MET A 328 0.15 4.64 9.01
N PRO A 329 -0.81 5.55 8.82
CA PRO A 329 -1.08 6.64 9.75
C PRO A 329 -1.38 6.16 11.17
N ALA A 330 -1.11 6.99 12.17
CA ALA A 330 -1.30 6.65 13.58
C ALA A 330 -2.72 6.20 13.94
N TYR A 331 -3.76 6.66 13.21
CA TYR A 331 -5.13 6.20 13.43
C TYR A 331 -5.40 4.77 12.90
N PHE A 332 -4.45 4.19 12.14
CA PHE A 332 -4.36 2.76 11.84
C PHE A 332 -3.47 2.00 12.86
N GLY A 333 -3.28 2.53 14.07
CA GLY A 333 -2.43 1.96 15.12
C GLY A 333 -2.90 0.62 15.68
N GLU A 334 -2.50 0.31 16.92
CA GLU A 334 -2.83 -0.96 17.59
C GLU A 334 -4.32 -1.31 17.47
N GLY A 335 -4.61 -2.46 16.85
CA GLY A 335 -5.97 -2.97 16.63
C GLY A 335 -6.47 -2.93 15.19
N HIS A 336 -5.77 -2.24 14.28
CA HIS A 336 -6.03 -2.38 12.86
C HIS A 336 -5.18 -3.52 12.29
N ALA A 337 -5.86 -4.48 11.67
CA ALA A 337 -5.21 -5.56 10.95
C ALA A 337 -4.65 -5.06 9.61
N ASP A 338 -3.73 -5.82 9.01
CA ASP A 338 -3.20 -5.57 7.67
C ASP A 338 -4.23 -5.88 6.56
N ALA A 339 -3.93 -5.47 5.33
CA ALA A 339 -4.78 -5.69 4.17
C ALA A 339 -5.06 -7.18 3.94
N MET A 340 -4.07 -8.06 4.17
CA MET A 340 -4.22 -9.50 4.01
C MET A 340 -5.25 -10.06 5.01
N THR A 341 -5.22 -9.63 6.26
CA THR A 341 -6.18 -10.06 7.27
C THR A 341 -7.62 -9.67 6.90
N TYR A 342 -7.85 -8.43 6.46
CA TYR A 342 -9.18 -8.02 6.00
C TYR A 342 -9.59 -8.75 4.72
N ALA A 343 -8.68 -8.93 3.77
CA ALA A 343 -8.95 -9.64 2.53
C ALA A 343 -9.35 -11.10 2.79
N THR A 344 -8.66 -11.82 3.68
CA THR A 344 -9.00 -13.20 4.03
C THR A 344 -10.34 -13.33 4.76
N THR A 345 -10.81 -12.29 5.43
CA THR A 345 -12.14 -12.28 6.06
C THR A 345 -13.27 -11.89 5.12
N ALA A 346 -12.94 -11.25 3.98
CA ALA A 346 -13.93 -10.89 2.97
C ALA A 346 -14.38 -12.11 2.16
N GLY A 347 -15.57 -12.14 1.65
CA GLY A 347 -16.03 -13.24 0.78
C GLY A 347 -15.33 -13.24 -0.59
N ALA A 348 -15.27 -14.42 -1.23
CA ALA A 348 -14.62 -14.58 -2.54
C ALA A 348 -15.15 -13.62 -3.61
N GLU A 349 -16.43 -13.26 -3.58
CA GLU A 349 -17.03 -12.30 -4.50
C GLU A 349 -16.27 -10.96 -4.49
N TYR A 350 -16.02 -10.40 -3.30
CA TYR A 350 -15.34 -9.11 -3.16
C TYR A 350 -13.86 -9.18 -3.55
N LEU A 351 -13.22 -10.32 -3.25
CA LEU A 351 -11.85 -10.57 -3.68
C LEU A 351 -11.76 -10.66 -5.20
N HIS A 352 -12.70 -11.31 -5.88
CA HIS A 352 -12.71 -11.34 -7.34
C HIS A 352 -12.96 -9.96 -7.96
N GLN A 353 -13.78 -9.11 -7.34
CA GLN A 353 -13.95 -7.72 -7.77
C GLN A 353 -12.66 -6.92 -7.61
N ALA A 354 -11.93 -7.12 -6.50
CA ALA A 354 -10.62 -6.49 -6.28
C ALA A 354 -9.57 -7.01 -7.28
N LEU A 355 -9.56 -8.33 -7.57
CA LEU A 355 -8.64 -8.94 -8.54
C LEU A 355 -8.91 -8.46 -9.97
N GLU A 356 -10.18 -8.34 -10.37
CA GLU A 356 -10.54 -7.82 -11.70
C GLU A 356 -10.01 -6.40 -11.87
N ARG A 357 -10.14 -5.58 -10.84
CA ARG A 357 -9.58 -4.23 -10.81
C ARG A 357 -8.08 -4.24 -10.93
N ALA A 358 -7.39 -5.03 -10.10
CA ALA A 358 -5.93 -5.13 -10.12
C ALA A 358 -5.40 -5.61 -11.48
N ILE A 359 -6.11 -6.53 -12.15
CA ILE A 359 -5.76 -6.98 -13.50
C ILE A 359 -5.94 -5.85 -14.52
N LYS A 360 -7.02 -5.09 -14.43
CA LYS A 360 -7.29 -3.95 -15.33
C LYS A 360 -6.26 -2.83 -15.16
N ASP A 361 -5.83 -2.58 -13.94
CA ASP A 361 -4.88 -1.54 -13.59
C ASP A 361 -3.41 -2.02 -13.71
N GLU A 362 -3.19 -3.29 -14.06
CA GLU A 362 -1.87 -3.94 -14.12
C GLU A 362 -1.09 -3.86 -12.79
N ASP A 363 -1.82 -3.81 -11.67
CA ASP A 363 -1.25 -3.68 -10.32
C ASP A 363 -0.88 -5.05 -9.75
N GLY A 364 0.40 -5.42 -9.88
CA GLY A 364 0.92 -6.73 -9.46
C GLY A 364 0.87 -6.93 -7.93
N TYR A 365 1.06 -5.90 -7.13
CA TYR A 365 1.03 -6.02 -5.67
C TYR A 365 -0.38 -6.33 -5.16
N VAL A 366 -1.37 -5.58 -5.61
CA VAL A 366 -2.79 -5.82 -5.29
C VAL A 366 -3.23 -7.18 -5.82
N ALA A 367 -2.88 -7.52 -7.08
CA ALA A 367 -3.25 -8.80 -7.68
C ALA A 367 -2.68 -9.98 -6.87
N LEU A 368 -1.39 -9.92 -6.47
CA LEU A 368 -0.75 -10.96 -5.67
C LEU A 368 -1.43 -11.11 -4.30
N GLY A 369 -1.63 -10.01 -3.58
CA GLY A 369 -2.27 -10.05 -2.26
C GLY A 369 -3.67 -10.65 -2.31
N VAL A 370 -4.47 -10.28 -3.31
CA VAL A 370 -5.83 -10.81 -3.49
C VAL A 370 -5.82 -12.29 -3.89
N VAL A 371 -4.90 -12.73 -4.76
CA VAL A 371 -4.74 -14.14 -5.15
C VAL A 371 -4.36 -14.99 -3.94
N GLU A 372 -3.42 -14.55 -3.11
CA GLU A 372 -3.02 -15.26 -1.89
C GLU A 372 -4.18 -15.31 -0.86
N ALA A 373 -4.97 -14.24 -0.72
CA ALA A 373 -6.16 -14.24 0.13
C ALA A 373 -7.23 -15.24 -0.37
N LEU A 374 -7.45 -15.31 -1.68
CA LEU A 374 -8.35 -16.30 -2.29
C LEU A 374 -7.85 -17.74 -2.04
N ALA A 375 -6.54 -17.97 -2.14
CA ALA A 375 -5.94 -19.29 -1.93
C ALA A 375 -6.16 -19.82 -0.51
N VAL A 376 -6.20 -18.93 0.50
CA VAL A 376 -6.39 -19.33 1.91
C VAL A 376 -7.80 -19.87 2.18
N ASN A 377 -8.84 -19.27 1.62
CA ASN A 377 -10.22 -19.49 2.06
C ASN A 377 -11.14 -20.11 1.03
N ALA A 378 -10.73 -20.19 -0.22
CA ALA A 378 -11.63 -20.52 -1.32
C ALA A 378 -11.42 -21.94 -1.84
N GLY A 379 -12.51 -22.69 -1.96
CA GLY A 379 -12.55 -23.95 -2.74
C GLY A 379 -12.87 -23.67 -4.21
N GLU A 380 -12.92 -24.74 -5.05
CA GLU A 380 -13.11 -24.65 -6.51
C GLU A 380 -14.19 -23.66 -6.95
N LYS A 381 -15.39 -23.74 -6.40
CA LYS A 381 -16.51 -22.86 -6.80
C LYS A 381 -16.23 -21.39 -6.53
N SER A 382 -15.55 -21.11 -5.45
CA SER A 382 -15.19 -19.74 -5.05
C SER A 382 -14.01 -19.21 -5.86
N LEU A 383 -13.03 -20.07 -6.19
CA LEU A 383 -11.87 -19.68 -7.00
C LEU A 383 -12.25 -19.43 -8.47
N LEU A 384 -13.25 -20.13 -8.99
CA LEU A 384 -13.76 -19.93 -10.35
C LEU A 384 -14.97 -18.99 -10.43
N PHE A 385 -15.19 -18.18 -9.39
CA PHE A 385 -16.27 -17.18 -9.34
C PHE A 385 -16.17 -16.21 -10.54
N ARG A 386 -17.33 -15.76 -11.03
CA ARG A 386 -17.41 -14.83 -12.15
C ARG A 386 -17.77 -13.43 -11.69
N VAL A 387 -17.05 -12.45 -12.23
CA VAL A 387 -17.42 -11.04 -12.17
C VAL A 387 -17.91 -10.67 -13.58
N GLY A 388 -19.21 -10.50 -13.75
CA GLY A 388 -19.79 -10.38 -15.09
C GLY A 388 -19.47 -11.61 -15.97
N PRO A 389 -18.93 -11.43 -17.19
CA PRO A 389 -18.55 -12.55 -18.07
C PRO A 389 -17.22 -13.22 -17.68
N GLU A 390 -16.41 -12.59 -16.85
CA GLU A 390 -15.01 -12.90 -16.61
C GLU A 390 -14.80 -13.79 -15.38
N GLN A 391 -13.69 -14.53 -15.38
CA GLN A 391 -13.17 -15.27 -14.23
C GLN A 391 -11.81 -14.68 -13.85
N PRO A 392 -11.76 -13.72 -12.92
CA PRO A 392 -10.53 -12.96 -12.63
C PRO A 392 -9.33 -13.83 -12.27
N LEU A 393 -9.52 -14.88 -11.45
CA LEU A 393 -8.41 -15.76 -11.07
C LEU A 393 -7.88 -16.58 -12.26
N ALA A 394 -8.74 -17.01 -13.19
CA ALA A 394 -8.29 -17.66 -14.43
C ALA A 394 -7.52 -16.67 -15.33
N LYS A 395 -7.93 -15.39 -15.38
CA LYS A 395 -7.18 -14.35 -16.09
C LYS A 395 -5.82 -14.08 -15.44
N ALA A 396 -5.70 -14.18 -14.12
CA ALA A 396 -4.44 -14.00 -13.39
C ALA A 396 -3.37 -15.02 -13.80
N LEU A 397 -3.74 -16.16 -14.37
CA LEU A 397 -2.81 -17.14 -14.97
C LEU A 397 -1.97 -16.57 -16.13
N ASN A 398 -2.41 -15.47 -16.76
CA ASN A 398 -1.70 -14.80 -17.84
C ASN A 398 -1.28 -13.36 -17.46
N PHE A 399 -1.23 -13.03 -16.18
CA PHE A 399 -0.81 -11.71 -15.71
C PHE A 399 0.68 -11.45 -16.01
N MET A 400 1.09 -10.18 -16.14
CA MET A 400 2.48 -9.88 -16.47
C MET A 400 3.47 -10.28 -15.37
N ASP A 401 3.12 -10.12 -14.09
CA ASP A 401 3.95 -10.51 -12.95
C ASP A 401 3.92 -12.01 -12.73
N ARG A 402 5.11 -12.65 -12.64
CA ARG A 402 5.28 -14.10 -12.44
C ARG A 402 4.76 -14.57 -11.09
N LYS A 403 4.89 -13.77 -10.02
CA LYS A 403 4.38 -14.12 -8.69
C LYS A 403 2.87 -14.31 -8.73
N VAL A 404 2.18 -13.41 -9.41
CA VAL A 404 0.72 -13.47 -9.60
C VAL A 404 0.33 -14.74 -10.37
N ARG A 405 1.01 -15.02 -11.52
CA ARG A 405 0.73 -16.21 -12.32
C ARG A 405 0.96 -17.50 -11.55
N TYR A 406 2.09 -17.59 -10.85
CA TYR A 406 2.46 -18.78 -10.09
C TYR A 406 1.52 -19.01 -8.91
N SER A 407 1.19 -17.96 -8.15
CA SER A 407 0.21 -18.04 -7.06
C SER A 407 -1.18 -18.43 -7.56
N ALA A 408 -1.65 -17.86 -8.68
CA ALA A 408 -2.92 -18.23 -9.28
C ALA A 408 -2.95 -19.70 -9.75
N ALA A 409 -1.86 -20.17 -10.38
CA ALA A 409 -1.75 -21.57 -10.82
C ALA A 409 -1.73 -22.54 -9.64
N ILE A 410 -0.99 -22.22 -8.57
CA ILE A 410 -0.93 -23.01 -7.34
C ILE A 410 -2.31 -23.07 -6.68
N ALA A 411 -2.97 -21.90 -6.50
CA ALA A 411 -4.28 -21.81 -5.87
C ALA A 411 -5.34 -22.66 -6.62
N LEU A 412 -5.38 -22.55 -7.95
CA LEU A 412 -6.30 -23.33 -8.78
C LEU A 412 -5.96 -24.83 -8.79
N ALA A 413 -4.68 -25.20 -8.78
CA ALA A 413 -4.25 -26.60 -8.70
C ALA A 413 -4.63 -27.22 -7.34
N GLU A 414 -4.43 -26.51 -6.24
CA GLU A 414 -4.77 -26.97 -4.90
C GLU A 414 -6.28 -27.11 -4.68
N ALA A 415 -7.09 -26.28 -5.35
CA ALA A 415 -8.54 -26.40 -5.35
C ALA A 415 -9.06 -27.65 -6.06
N ASN A 416 -8.21 -28.35 -6.82
CA ASN A 416 -8.53 -29.59 -7.51
C ASN A 416 -9.80 -29.47 -8.38
N PRO A 417 -9.81 -28.63 -9.43
CA PRO A 417 -11.00 -28.30 -10.19
C PRO A 417 -11.58 -29.55 -10.87
N VAL A 418 -12.90 -29.70 -10.85
CA VAL A 418 -13.65 -30.75 -11.50
C VAL A 418 -14.47 -30.29 -12.71
N THR A 419 -14.51 -28.97 -12.91
CA THR A 419 -15.24 -28.31 -14.01
C THR A 419 -14.27 -27.63 -14.97
N GLU A 420 -14.53 -27.77 -16.29
CA GLU A 420 -13.72 -27.09 -17.31
C GLU A 420 -13.92 -25.56 -17.26
N PHE A 421 -12.84 -24.84 -17.50
CA PHE A 421 -12.81 -23.37 -17.63
C PHE A 421 -11.74 -22.93 -18.63
N THR A 422 -11.87 -21.72 -19.12
CA THR A 422 -10.94 -21.14 -20.10
C THR A 422 -9.59 -20.86 -19.45
N GLY A 423 -8.50 -21.27 -20.10
CA GLY A 423 -7.14 -21.05 -19.64
C GLY A 423 -6.62 -22.10 -18.65
N ARG A 424 -7.35 -23.22 -18.42
CA ARG A 424 -6.90 -24.30 -17.52
C ARG A 424 -5.53 -24.87 -17.88
N GLU A 425 -5.17 -24.85 -19.16
CA GLU A 425 -3.86 -25.28 -19.68
C GLU A 425 -2.70 -24.42 -19.14
N LEU A 426 -2.97 -23.15 -18.82
CA LEU A 426 -1.99 -22.23 -18.25
C LEU A 426 -1.59 -22.62 -16.83
N ILE A 427 -2.41 -23.40 -16.11
CA ILE A 427 -2.04 -23.94 -14.80
C ILE A 427 -0.77 -24.77 -14.95
N VAL A 428 -0.77 -25.76 -15.83
CA VAL A 428 0.36 -26.67 -16.02
C VAL A 428 1.59 -25.91 -16.53
N GLN A 429 1.39 -24.96 -17.45
CA GLN A 429 2.49 -24.14 -17.96
C GLN A 429 3.16 -23.33 -16.84
N ASN A 430 2.38 -22.62 -16.00
CA ASN A 430 2.92 -21.83 -14.91
C ASN A 430 3.55 -22.69 -13.80
N LEU A 431 2.95 -23.83 -13.46
CA LEU A 431 3.54 -24.77 -12.52
C LEU A 431 4.87 -25.34 -13.05
N SER A 432 4.94 -25.67 -14.35
CA SER A 432 6.17 -26.15 -15.00
C SER A 432 7.26 -25.07 -15.00
N ALA A 433 6.92 -23.83 -15.32
CA ALA A 433 7.84 -22.70 -15.26
C ALA A 433 8.35 -22.46 -13.82
N ALA A 434 7.47 -22.60 -12.83
CA ALA A 434 7.84 -22.44 -11.42
C ALA A 434 8.81 -23.53 -10.95
N ILE A 435 8.58 -24.82 -11.26
CA ILE A 435 9.50 -25.91 -10.85
C ILE A 435 10.87 -25.83 -11.55
N LEU A 436 10.92 -25.24 -12.75
CA LEU A 436 12.16 -24.96 -13.47
C LEU A 436 12.85 -23.66 -12.99
N ARG A 437 12.25 -22.97 -12.02
CA ARG A 437 12.72 -21.65 -11.47
C ARG A 437 12.90 -20.60 -12.56
N GLU A 438 12.01 -20.61 -13.56
CA GLU A 438 12.04 -19.58 -14.58
C GLU A 438 11.83 -18.18 -13.96
N GLY A 439 12.68 -17.22 -14.35
CA GLY A 439 12.64 -15.86 -13.80
C GLY A 439 13.28 -15.72 -12.42
N SER A 440 14.16 -16.63 -11.99
CA SER A 440 14.89 -16.53 -10.72
C SER A 440 15.71 -15.23 -10.59
N GLU A 441 16.21 -14.69 -11.69
CA GLU A 441 16.90 -13.38 -11.71
C GLU A 441 15.95 -12.22 -11.29
N GLU A 442 14.68 -12.28 -11.67
CA GLU A 442 13.65 -11.30 -11.35
C GLU A 442 13.07 -11.52 -9.94
N LEU A 443 12.77 -12.78 -9.61
CA LEU A 443 12.11 -13.17 -8.35
C LEU A 443 13.05 -13.18 -7.16
N GLY A 444 14.33 -13.38 -7.38
CA GLY A 444 15.31 -13.78 -6.39
C GLY A 444 15.28 -15.30 -6.12
N GLU A 445 16.45 -15.88 -5.85
CA GLU A 445 16.65 -17.34 -5.74
C GLU A 445 15.76 -17.99 -4.67
N GLU A 446 15.67 -17.39 -3.49
CA GLU A 446 14.85 -17.92 -2.39
C GLU A 446 13.35 -17.93 -2.72
N THR A 447 12.87 -16.86 -3.35
CA THR A 447 11.46 -16.77 -3.77
C THR A 447 11.16 -17.78 -4.88
N ALA A 448 12.03 -17.90 -5.87
CA ALA A 448 11.86 -18.87 -6.96
C ALA A 448 11.84 -20.31 -6.42
N LYS A 449 12.71 -20.61 -5.45
CA LYS A 449 12.74 -21.93 -4.77
C LYS A 449 11.44 -22.21 -3.99
N ALA A 450 10.92 -21.20 -3.29
CA ALA A 450 9.65 -21.34 -2.57
C ALA A 450 8.47 -21.61 -3.52
N TYR A 451 8.40 -20.92 -4.66
CA TYR A 451 7.38 -21.19 -5.68
C TYR A 451 7.54 -22.56 -6.31
N ALA A 452 8.77 -22.99 -6.59
CA ALA A 452 9.05 -24.32 -7.15
C ALA A 452 8.53 -25.43 -6.22
N LEU A 453 8.80 -25.30 -4.92
CA LEU A 453 8.33 -26.26 -3.91
C LEU A 453 6.80 -26.30 -3.85
N ARG A 454 6.14 -25.15 -3.72
CA ARG A 454 4.66 -25.05 -3.71
C ARG A 454 4.05 -25.65 -5.00
N ALA A 455 4.67 -25.38 -6.14
CA ALA A 455 4.19 -25.86 -7.44
C ALA A 455 4.26 -27.39 -7.56
N VAL A 456 5.39 -28.01 -7.17
CA VAL A 456 5.51 -29.48 -7.24
C VAL A 456 4.59 -30.17 -6.25
N GLU A 457 4.37 -29.60 -5.07
CA GLU A 457 3.40 -30.09 -4.08
C GLU A 457 1.96 -30.04 -4.63
N ALA A 458 1.57 -28.92 -5.25
CA ALA A 458 0.27 -28.78 -5.92
C ALA A 458 0.09 -29.81 -7.06
N MET A 459 1.13 -30.00 -7.89
CA MET A 459 1.12 -31.08 -8.90
C MET A 459 0.95 -32.46 -8.26
N GLY A 460 1.61 -32.70 -7.12
CA GLY A 460 1.46 -33.98 -6.37
C GLY A 460 0.02 -34.23 -5.93
N LYS A 461 -0.67 -33.21 -5.42
CA LYS A 461 -2.10 -33.29 -5.05
C LYS A 461 -2.98 -33.67 -6.27
N LEU A 462 -2.79 -32.97 -7.40
CA LEU A 462 -3.52 -33.24 -8.65
C LEU A 462 -3.25 -34.66 -9.19
N ALA A 463 -1.99 -35.11 -9.15
CA ALA A 463 -1.57 -36.43 -9.61
C ALA A 463 -2.19 -37.55 -8.77
N MET A 464 -2.20 -37.40 -7.44
CA MET A 464 -2.78 -38.38 -6.51
C MET A 464 -4.27 -38.67 -6.78
N VAL A 465 -5.04 -37.61 -7.09
CA VAL A 465 -6.48 -37.76 -7.41
C VAL A 465 -6.74 -38.02 -8.89
N ARG A 466 -5.70 -38.05 -9.72
CA ARG A 466 -5.78 -38.19 -11.18
C ARG A 466 -6.76 -37.18 -11.79
N ASN A 467 -6.53 -35.88 -11.48
CA ASN A 467 -7.38 -34.83 -11.98
C ASN A 467 -7.51 -34.86 -13.50
N ARG A 468 -8.76 -34.73 -14.01
CA ARG A 468 -9.05 -34.84 -15.44
C ARG A 468 -9.13 -33.48 -16.12
N ILE A 469 -9.21 -32.39 -15.35
CA ILE A 469 -9.34 -31.01 -15.86
C ILE A 469 -7.96 -30.42 -16.09
N VAL A 470 -7.01 -30.68 -15.17
CA VAL A 470 -5.63 -30.23 -15.24
C VAL A 470 -4.75 -31.42 -15.65
N ASP A 471 -4.42 -31.48 -16.95
CA ASP A 471 -3.62 -32.56 -17.52
C ASP A 471 -2.12 -32.37 -17.25
N LEU A 472 -1.59 -33.08 -16.26
CA LEU A 472 -0.18 -33.02 -15.88
C LEU A 472 0.79 -33.65 -16.91
N ALA A 473 0.31 -34.27 -17.99
CA ALA A 473 1.19 -34.75 -19.05
C ALA A 473 2.04 -33.61 -19.65
N GLY A 474 1.48 -32.41 -19.71
CA GLY A 474 2.21 -31.22 -20.14
C GLY A 474 3.39 -30.80 -19.24
N ALA A 475 3.40 -31.22 -17.95
CA ALA A 475 4.48 -30.94 -17.01
C ALA A 475 5.61 -31.99 -17.04
N MET A 476 5.42 -33.09 -17.71
CA MET A 476 6.36 -34.23 -17.71
C MET A 476 7.80 -33.83 -18.09
N PRO A 477 8.07 -33.03 -19.14
CA PRO A 477 9.44 -32.59 -19.47
C PRO A 477 10.13 -31.84 -18.33
N ALA A 478 9.40 -30.92 -17.68
CA ALA A 478 9.91 -30.15 -16.56
C ALA A 478 10.20 -31.02 -15.34
N LEU A 479 9.28 -31.95 -15.01
CA LEU A 479 9.45 -32.90 -13.92
C LEU A 479 10.64 -33.83 -14.14
N ILE A 480 10.84 -34.34 -15.38
CA ILE A 480 12.00 -35.16 -15.75
C ILE A 480 13.30 -34.35 -15.57
N THR A 481 13.33 -33.10 -16.00
CA THR A 481 14.50 -32.22 -15.80
C THR A 481 14.85 -32.10 -14.33
N VAL A 482 13.86 -31.87 -13.47
CA VAL A 482 14.05 -31.73 -12.02
C VAL A 482 14.57 -33.00 -11.37
N THR A 483 14.11 -34.19 -11.80
CA THR A 483 14.62 -35.47 -11.27
C THR A 483 16.09 -35.73 -11.59
N GLY A 484 16.67 -35.02 -12.58
CA GLY A 484 18.09 -35.08 -12.91
C GLY A 484 18.97 -34.11 -12.11
N GLN A 485 18.40 -33.16 -11.34
CA GLN A 485 19.10 -32.14 -10.57
C GLN A 485 19.50 -32.70 -9.21
N THR A 486 20.79 -33.06 -9.02
CA THR A 486 21.27 -33.68 -7.78
C THR A 486 21.47 -32.72 -6.61
N GLU A 487 21.46 -31.41 -6.87
CA GLU A 487 21.68 -30.37 -5.85
C GLU A 487 20.44 -30.10 -4.97
N ASP A 488 19.21 -30.41 -5.48
CA ASP A 488 17.96 -30.20 -4.77
C ASP A 488 17.22 -31.52 -4.58
N THR A 489 17.63 -32.28 -3.58
CA THR A 489 17.13 -33.63 -3.30
C THR A 489 15.65 -33.68 -2.93
N GLN A 490 15.13 -32.60 -2.30
CA GLN A 490 13.71 -32.46 -1.98
C GLN A 490 12.89 -32.33 -3.26
N MET A 491 13.27 -31.46 -4.15
CA MET A 491 12.60 -31.30 -5.45
C MET A 491 12.68 -32.55 -6.31
N GLN A 492 13.84 -33.23 -6.37
CA GLN A 492 13.98 -34.51 -7.06
C GLN A 492 12.94 -35.54 -6.57
N THR A 493 12.85 -35.70 -5.26
CA THR A 493 11.96 -36.70 -4.63
C THR A 493 10.48 -36.40 -4.90
N LEU A 494 10.09 -35.12 -4.78
CA LEU A 494 8.71 -34.69 -5.05
C LEU A 494 8.36 -34.85 -6.54
N ALA A 495 9.26 -34.47 -7.45
CA ALA A 495 9.05 -34.62 -8.89
C ALA A 495 8.92 -36.12 -9.30
N ALA A 496 9.76 -37.01 -8.78
CA ALA A 496 9.63 -38.44 -8.98
C ALA A 496 8.30 -38.99 -8.44
N GLY A 497 7.84 -38.45 -7.30
CA GLY A 497 6.53 -38.75 -6.74
C GLY A 497 5.36 -38.38 -7.66
N VAL A 498 5.43 -37.22 -8.34
CA VAL A 498 4.42 -36.80 -9.34
C VAL A 498 4.48 -37.70 -10.58
N LEU A 499 5.69 -37.91 -11.15
CA LEU A 499 5.91 -38.73 -12.33
C LEU A 499 5.38 -40.16 -12.13
N ALA A 500 5.40 -40.69 -10.91
CA ALA A 500 4.89 -42.03 -10.60
C ALA A 500 3.40 -42.24 -10.91
N TYR A 501 2.60 -41.18 -10.98
CA TYR A 501 1.18 -41.23 -11.31
C TYR A 501 0.88 -41.03 -12.78
N LEU A 502 1.87 -40.59 -13.59
CA LEU A 502 1.67 -40.34 -15.01
C LEU A 502 1.80 -41.66 -15.79
N GLU A 503 0.82 -41.93 -16.65
CA GLU A 503 0.82 -43.11 -17.56
C GLU A 503 1.71 -42.81 -18.77
N SER A 504 3.05 -42.89 -18.57
CA SER A 504 4.03 -42.60 -19.62
C SER A 504 5.29 -43.44 -19.43
N PRO A 505 5.81 -44.07 -20.52
CA PRO A 505 7.10 -44.71 -20.50
C PRO A 505 8.24 -43.80 -20.09
N GLU A 506 8.23 -42.57 -20.57
CA GLU A 506 9.25 -41.55 -20.29
C GLU A 506 9.27 -41.22 -18.80
N ALA A 507 8.10 -41.01 -18.17
CA ALA A 507 7.96 -40.76 -16.75
C ALA A 507 8.52 -41.89 -15.89
N GLN A 508 8.12 -43.17 -16.19
CA GLN A 508 8.58 -44.33 -15.43
C GLN A 508 10.08 -44.57 -15.59
N ARG A 509 10.62 -44.38 -16.80
CA ARG A 509 12.03 -44.52 -17.10
C ARG A 509 12.88 -43.45 -16.41
N ALA A 510 12.39 -42.19 -16.31
CA ALA A 510 13.07 -41.12 -15.58
C ALA A 510 13.16 -41.42 -14.08
N VAL A 511 12.07 -41.89 -13.48
CA VAL A 511 12.06 -42.35 -12.08
C VAL A 511 13.03 -43.52 -11.86
N ALA A 512 13.07 -44.49 -12.80
CA ALA A 512 14.02 -45.59 -12.73
C ALA A 512 15.48 -45.11 -12.88
N ALA A 513 15.76 -44.17 -13.78
CA ALA A 513 17.08 -43.58 -13.95
C ALA A 513 17.56 -42.89 -12.65
N MET A 514 16.68 -42.14 -11.98
CA MET A 514 16.97 -41.50 -10.68
C MET A 514 17.28 -42.56 -9.61
N ALA A 515 16.53 -43.65 -9.55
CA ALA A 515 16.72 -44.76 -8.59
C ALA A 515 18.02 -45.53 -8.83
N LEU A 516 18.43 -45.68 -10.10
CA LEU A 516 19.62 -46.39 -10.51
C LEU A 516 20.90 -45.56 -10.44
N SER A 517 20.81 -44.24 -10.40
CA SER A 517 21.96 -43.33 -10.41
C SER A 517 22.76 -43.44 -9.11
N GLU A 518 24.04 -43.84 -9.22
CA GLU A 518 24.98 -43.90 -8.10
C GLU A 518 25.43 -42.49 -7.63
N GLN A 519 25.10 -41.46 -8.36
CA GLN A 519 25.34 -40.06 -7.94
C GLN A 519 24.37 -39.61 -6.85
N ASN A 520 23.21 -40.25 -6.74
CA ASN A 520 22.23 -39.98 -5.71
C ASN A 520 22.56 -40.77 -4.44
N ALA A 521 22.34 -40.13 -3.29
CA ALA A 521 22.43 -40.79 -1.99
C ALA A 521 21.39 -41.92 -1.85
N ASP A 522 21.66 -42.88 -1.01
CA ASP A 522 20.81 -44.10 -0.86
C ASP A 522 19.36 -43.75 -0.47
N ASP A 523 19.13 -42.75 0.40
CA ASP A 523 17.80 -42.33 0.79
C ASP A 523 16.98 -41.77 -0.39
N ILE A 524 17.62 -41.05 -1.30
CA ILE A 524 17.01 -40.56 -2.55
C ILE A 524 16.69 -41.70 -3.49
N ARG A 525 17.62 -42.65 -3.64
CA ARG A 525 17.42 -43.86 -4.46
C ARG A 525 16.30 -44.72 -3.90
N ILE A 526 16.21 -44.89 -2.59
CA ILE A 526 15.11 -45.58 -1.91
C ILE A 526 13.77 -44.93 -2.21
N SER A 527 13.67 -43.63 -2.10
CA SER A 527 12.46 -42.85 -2.41
C SER A 527 12.06 -43.00 -3.90
N ALA A 528 13.05 -42.95 -4.80
CA ALA A 528 12.82 -43.16 -6.22
C ALA A 528 12.34 -44.58 -6.53
N PHE A 529 12.89 -45.65 -5.90
CA PHE A 529 12.37 -47.00 -6.02
C PHE A 529 10.95 -47.16 -5.48
N GLN A 530 10.59 -46.50 -4.39
CA GLN A 530 9.21 -46.46 -3.89
C GLN A 530 8.26 -45.82 -4.90
N SER A 531 8.68 -44.72 -5.53
CA SER A 531 7.94 -44.04 -6.60
C SER A 531 7.82 -44.92 -7.84
N LEU A 532 8.89 -45.63 -8.21
CA LEU A 532 8.88 -46.62 -9.31
C LEU A 532 7.91 -47.77 -9.04
N ALA A 533 7.93 -48.33 -7.82
CA ALA A 533 6.99 -49.35 -7.41
C ALA A 533 5.53 -48.91 -7.53
N ARG A 534 5.27 -47.64 -7.16
CA ARG A 534 3.94 -47.03 -7.32
C ARG A 534 3.56 -46.89 -8.80
N SER A 535 4.46 -46.36 -9.63
CA SER A 535 4.25 -46.25 -11.06
C SER A 535 3.94 -47.61 -11.71
N ALA A 536 4.73 -48.64 -11.40
CA ALA A 536 4.52 -49.99 -11.92
C ALA A 536 3.18 -50.60 -11.50
N LYS A 537 2.74 -50.41 -10.27
CA LYS A 537 1.42 -50.84 -9.79
C LYS A 537 0.26 -50.15 -10.51
N LEU A 538 0.44 -48.90 -10.93
CA LEU A 538 -0.60 -48.12 -11.59
C LEU A 538 -0.63 -48.31 -13.10
N ASN A 539 0.54 -48.44 -13.74
CA ASN A 539 0.71 -48.35 -15.19
C ASN A 539 1.42 -49.56 -15.80
N ALA A 540 1.61 -50.63 -15.03
CA ALA A 540 2.38 -51.82 -15.41
C ALA A 540 3.87 -51.51 -15.69
N ASN A 541 4.60 -52.47 -16.30
CA ASN A 541 6.01 -52.26 -16.64
C ASN A 541 6.16 -51.52 -17.97
N LEU A 542 6.74 -50.32 -17.91
CA LEU A 542 7.06 -49.46 -19.06
C LEU A 542 8.58 -49.23 -19.19
N LEU A 543 9.40 -49.96 -18.41
CA LEU A 543 10.86 -49.83 -18.40
C LEU A 543 11.49 -50.48 -19.64
N LEU A 544 12.72 -50.05 -19.94
CA LEU A 544 13.57 -50.73 -20.90
C LEU A 544 14.18 -52.00 -20.27
N THR A 545 14.55 -52.99 -21.10
CA THR A 545 15.13 -54.27 -20.65
C THR A 545 16.38 -54.06 -19.82
N ASP A 546 17.25 -53.14 -20.24
CA ASP A 546 18.50 -52.83 -19.55
C ASP A 546 18.26 -52.23 -18.15
N GLN A 547 17.22 -51.40 -17.99
CA GLN A 547 16.84 -50.86 -16.67
C GLN A 547 16.32 -51.99 -15.74
N VAL A 548 15.52 -52.88 -16.26
CA VAL A 548 15.05 -54.08 -15.51
C VAL A 548 16.23 -54.93 -15.04
N GLU A 549 17.22 -55.18 -15.93
CA GLU A 549 18.44 -55.93 -15.59
C GLU A 549 19.30 -55.22 -14.53
N GLN A 550 19.40 -53.88 -14.59
CA GLN A 550 20.14 -53.12 -13.57
C GLN A 550 19.45 -53.22 -12.20
N ILE A 551 18.11 -53.12 -12.14
CA ILE A 551 17.35 -53.34 -10.90
C ILE A 551 17.57 -54.75 -10.37
N TYR A 552 17.55 -55.78 -11.25
CA TYR A 552 17.84 -57.16 -10.87
C TYR A 552 19.22 -57.33 -10.24
N LYS A 553 20.28 -56.69 -10.80
CA LYS A 553 21.63 -56.70 -10.25
C LYS A 553 21.68 -56.09 -8.84
N LEU A 554 20.96 -55.00 -8.60
CA LEU A 554 20.88 -54.39 -7.25
C LEU A 554 20.18 -55.32 -6.26
N VAL A 555 19.09 -55.98 -6.65
CA VAL A 555 18.35 -56.94 -5.80
C VAL A 555 19.22 -58.12 -5.42
N SER A 556 20.08 -58.56 -6.36
CA SER A 556 20.97 -59.73 -6.19
C SER A 556 22.26 -59.39 -5.44
N SER A 557 22.62 -58.12 -5.28
CA SER A 557 23.87 -57.70 -4.65
C SER A 557 23.79 -57.83 -3.13
N THR A 558 24.87 -58.37 -2.51
CA THR A 558 25.04 -58.46 -1.05
C THR A 558 25.86 -57.28 -0.48
N GLU A 559 26.45 -56.45 -1.34
CA GLU A 559 27.38 -55.39 -0.97
C GLU A 559 26.72 -54.02 -0.77
N ILE A 560 25.46 -53.86 -1.19
CA ILE A 560 24.72 -52.62 -1.10
C ILE A 560 23.92 -52.50 0.22
N ASN A 561 23.53 -51.24 0.55
CA ASN A 561 22.68 -50.94 1.69
C ASN A 561 21.43 -51.87 1.68
N PRO A 562 21.13 -52.59 2.79
CA PRO A 562 19.98 -53.48 2.89
C PRO A 562 18.61 -52.80 2.64
N GLU A 563 18.45 -51.55 3.04
CA GLU A 563 17.20 -50.78 2.81
C GLU A 563 17.04 -50.43 1.34
N LEU A 564 18.12 -50.02 0.66
CA LEU A 564 18.12 -49.79 -0.78
C LEU A 564 17.79 -51.05 -1.56
N ARG A 565 18.41 -52.19 -1.17
CA ARG A 565 18.10 -53.50 -1.77
C ARG A 565 16.64 -53.89 -1.58
N ALA A 566 16.08 -53.67 -0.41
CA ALA A 566 14.67 -53.95 -0.13
C ALA A 566 13.73 -53.06 -0.96
N ALA A 567 14.05 -51.77 -1.12
CA ALA A 567 13.29 -50.85 -1.98
C ALA A 567 13.35 -51.28 -3.47
N ALA A 568 14.54 -51.65 -3.96
CA ALA A 568 14.74 -52.16 -5.31
C ALA A 568 13.95 -53.46 -5.55
N ALA A 569 13.97 -54.37 -4.58
CA ALA A 569 13.20 -55.63 -4.64
C ALA A 569 11.68 -55.37 -4.68
N GLY A 570 11.20 -54.40 -3.87
CA GLY A 570 9.80 -53.95 -3.90
C GLY A 570 9.38 -53.39 -5.27
N ALA A 571 10.24 -52.57 -5.88
CA ALA A 571 10.01 -52.06 -7.22
C ALA A 571 10.04 -53.16 -8.29
N TYR A 572 11.04 -54.05 -8.23
CA TYR A 572 11.16 -55.21 -9.14
C TYR A 572 9.92 -56.12 -9.10
N GLY A 573 9.43 -56.43 -7.90
CA GLY A 573 8.21 -57.20 -7.72
C GLY A 573 6.96 -56.52 -8.29
N ALA A 574 6.89 -55.18 -8.16
CA ALA A 574 5.77 -54.37 -8.69
C ALA A 574 5.73 -54.37 -10.23
N LEU A 575 6.85 -54.57 -10.92
CA LEU A 575 6.91 -54.69 -12.39
C LEU A 575 6.12 -55.86 -12.94
N ASN A 576 5.81 -56.87 -12.09
CA ASN A 576 5.05 -58.06 -12.47
C ASN A 576 5.61 -58.78 -13.71
N LEU A 577 6.91 -59.03 -13.70
CA LEU A 577 7.66 -59.63 -14.80
C LEU A 577 7.29 -61.12 -15.02
N PRO A 578 7.56 -61.70 -16.22
CA PRO A 578 7.29 -63.11 -16.49
C PRO A 578 7.97 -64.00 -15.47
N SER A 579 7.29 -65.11 -15.10
CA SER A 579 7.71 -66.08 -14.05
C SER A 579 9.12 -66.66 -14.23
N GLU A 580 9.65 -66.73 -15.44
CA GLU A 580 11.02 -67.17 -15.70
C GLU A 580 12.10 -66.27 -15.13
N GLN A 581 11.91 -64.95 -15.20
CA GLN A 581 12.85 -63.97 -14.63
C GLN A 581 12.87 -64.01 -13.09
N VAL A 582 11.70 -64.20 -12.47
CA VAL A 582 11.56 -64.34 -11.02
C VAL A 582 12.13 -65.67 -10.53
N LYS A 583 11.92 -66.74 -11.31
CA LYS A 583 12.47 -68.07 -11.04
C LYS A 583 14.00 -68.06 -11.04
N ASN A 584 14.62 -67.37 -12.00
CA ASN A 584 16.09 -67.27 -12.09
C ASN A 584 16.67 -66.60 -10.87
N LEU A 585 16.04 -65.48 -10.36
CA LEU A 585 16.44 -64.80 -9.13
C LEU A 585 16.46 -65.78 -7.93
N ILE A 586 15.42 -66.63 -7.76
CA ILE A 586 15.32 -67.58 -6.66
C ILE A 586 16.34 -68.68 -6.80
N VAL A 587 16.52 -69.20 -8.02
CA VAL A 587 17.44 -70.32 -8.30
C VAL A 587 18.90 -69.90 -8.15
N ASP A 588 19.27 -68.65 -8.53
CA ASP A 588 20.61 -68.16 -8.40
C ASP A 588 20.97 -67.87 -6.91
N GLN A 589 20.03 -67.46 -6.12
CA GLN A 589 20.19 -67.29 -4.64
C GLN A 589 20.32 -68.67 -3.95
N ALA A 590 19.69 -69.73 -4.46
CA ALA A 590 19.80 -71.12 -3.92
C ALA A 590 21.13 -71.79 -4.25
N LYS A 591 21.93 -71.29 -5.22
CA LYS A 591 23.24 -71.76 -5.60
C LYS A 591 24.41 -71.09 -4.88
N SER A 592 24.19 -69.97 -4.23
CA SER A 592 25.15 -69.26 -3.44
C SER A 592 25.06 -69.60 -1.96
#